data_191081dc92722542c24fe8d5e8c355e2
#
_entry.id   191081dc92722542c24fe8d5e8c355e2
#
_cell.length_a   1.000
_cell.length_b   1.000
_cell.length_c   1.000
_cell.angle_alpha   90.00
_cell.angle_beta   90.00
_cell.angle_gamma   90.00
#
_symmetry.space_group_name_H-M   'P 1'
#
loop_
_entity.id
_entity.type
_entity.pdbx_description
1 polymer ?
#
loop_
_entity_poly.entity_id
_entity_poly.type
_entity_poly.pdbx_seq_one_letter_code
_entity_poly.pdbx_strand_id
1 'polypeptide(L)'
;MRSICFNYINRLILLVALALTAAVGQAQLLRTSYFMESAHYRMQLNPAMTPSRGYVHLPAISNIGASYMSNGIGLADLIDIVKNSDEADYFVSNAFMNRLKDNNHAIANAGTDIFAAGWWHGKSFMSLNIGVKVDGSLRAPKSLFSFMREMRGMSTIDYSNYERHIGNEELNVSAYTEIGFGYTREVNDRLSVGGRVKGLLGLGNAKLKVNKAIVKTNLEGLDPNYDWTHGDPAEVLRAKGTASIDVEADLESSIQGLNLLTNGKGYIDDLEFKVSKMGIAGAGAALDLGVAYRITGGLTLSAAVTDLGFIRWSKGSTTVAHANTSDLHFDTEDEGDLMRFADIVNNTQPLNGDLLRLRIDEQAAKARTTSLSSSIVAGVEYAVNHDKLRLGALYSHHNDPVKAQDEITFSVNLHPSSLVDVAVSYSPICCGGQSVGVALKAGPLFIGTDYIYTGKNTKCCNALFGLSIPLGKASKSN
;
A
#
# COMPACT_ATOMS: atom_id res chain seq x y z
N MET A 1 25.81 -15.18 16.21
CA MET A 1 24.37 -15.10 16.55
C MET A 1 23.80 -13.68 16.64
N ARG A 2 24.57 -12.63 16.23
CA ARG A 2 24.17 -11.21 16.33
C ARG A 2 23.48 -10.61 15.07
N SER A 3 23.32 -11.37 13.99
CA SER A 3 22.77 -10.85 12.71
C SER A 3 21.31 -11.22 12.42
N ILE A 4 20.61 -11.89 13.36
CA ILE A 4 19.27 -12.44 13.10
C ILE A 4 18.15 -11.45 13.48
N CYS A 5 18.41 -10.48 14.34
CA CYS A 5 17.37 -9.70 15.01
C CYS A 5 16.87 -8.44 14.27
N PHE A 6 17.59 -7.95 13.26
CA PHE A 6 17.12 -6.84 12.40
C PHE A 6 16.02 -7.29 11.41
N ASN A 7 15.58 -8.54 11.51
CA ASN A 7 14.87 -9.24 10.46
C ASN A 7 13.35 -9.01 10.40
N TYR A 8 12.66 -8.50 11.42
CA TYR A 8 11.18 -8.49 11.40
C TYR A 8 10.57 -7.30 10.67
N ILE A 9 10.93 -6.09 11.07
CA ILE A 9 10.52 -4.88 10.31
C ILE A 9 11.12 -4.98 8.92
N ASN A 10 12.37 -5.43 8.81
CA ASN A 10 13.03 -5.64 7.52
C ASN A 10 12.43 -6.82 6.75
N ARG A 11 12.03 -7.93 7.37
CA ARG A 11 11.33 -9.03 6.69
C ARG A 11 9.90 -8.65 6.36
N LEU A 12 9.24 -7.85 7.16
CA LEU A 12 7.93 -7.31 6.85
C LEU A 12 8.03 -6.25 5.73
N ILE A 13 9.01 -5.36 5.81
CA ILE A 13 9.36 -4.43 4.71
C ILE A 13 9.89 -5.22 3.51
N LEU A 14 10.67 -6.27 3.72
CA LEU A 14 11.15 -7.16 2.66
C LEU A 14 10.01 -8.02 2.10
N LEU A 15 9.06 -8.48 2.89
CA LEU A 15 7.84 -9.15 2.41
C LEU A 15 6.95 -8.18 1.63
N VAL A 16 6.82 -6.94 2.08
CA VAL A 16 6.16 -5.87 1.32
C VAL A 16 6.98 -5.52 0.07
N ALA A 17 8.28 -5.41 0.16
CA ALA A 17 9.18 -5.16 -0.97
C ALA A 17 9.28 -6.39 -1.90
N LEU A 18 9.32 -7.63 -1.38
CA LEU A 18 9.23 -8.86 -2.19
C LEU A 18 7.84 -9.03 -2.80
N ALA A 19 6.77 -8.72 -2.07
CA ALA A 19 5.43 -8.66 -2.64
C ALA A 19 5.35 -7.59 -3.74
N LEU A 20 6.01 -6.44 -3.56
CA LEU A 20 6.15 -5.40 -4.56
C LEU A 20 7.09 -5.81 -5.73
N THR A 21 8.12 -6.61 -5.50
CA THR A 21 9.05 -7.08 -6.54
C THR A 21 8.62 -8.38 -7.21
N ALA A 22 7.93 -9.27 -6.48
CA ALA A 22 7.32 -10.48 -7.04
C ALA A 22 5.98 -10.21 -7.71
N ALA A 23 5.25 -9.18 -7.28
CA ALA A 23 4.06 -8.66 -7.92
C ALA A 23 4.47 -7.63 -8.99
N VAL A 24 5.07 -8.07 -10.07
CA VAL A 24 5.14 -7.26 -11.30
C VAL A 24 3.69 -7.11 -11.78
N GLY A 25 3.02 -5.98 -11.46
CA GLY A 25 1.63 -5.95 -11.78
C GLY A 25 0.89 -4.64 -11.57
N GLN A 26 -0.40 -4.54 -11.66
CA GLN A 26 -1.20 -3.33 -11.89
C GLN A 26 -0.89 -2.17 -10.94
N ALA A 27 -0.39 -1.07 -11.49
CA ALA A 27 -0.35 0.23 -10.85
C ALA A 27 -1.75 0.64 -10.42
N GLN A 28 -1.85 1.38 -9.34
CA GLN A 28 -3.00 2.24 -9.08
C GLN A 28 -3.36 2.96 -10.39
N LEU A 29 -4.64 2.96 -10.69
CA LEU A 29 -5.27 3.42 -11.93
C LEU A 29 -4.58 4.66 -12.52
N LEU A 30 -4.00 4.53 -13.71
CA LEU A 30 -3.27 5.59 -14.40
C LEU A 30 -4.25 6.68 -14.85
N ARG A 31 -4.35 7.78 -14.11
CA ARG A 31 -5.27 8.90 -14.38
C ARG A 31 -5.01 9.57 -15.73
N THR A 32 -3.74 9.67 -16.12
CA THR A 32 -3.34 10.19 -17.41
C THR A 32 -3.99 9.45 -18.58
N SER A 33 -4.34 8.16 -18.40
CA SER A 33 -5.00 7.38 -19.46
C SER A 33 -6.53 7.53 -19.50
N TYR A 34 -7.16 8.25 -18.57
CA TYR A 34 -8.62 8.29 -18.43
C TYR A 34 -9.34 8.76 -19.70
N PHE A 35 -8.79 9.73 -20.40
CA PHE A 35 -9.37 10.28 -21.62
C PHE A 35 -8.74 9.74 -22.90
N MET A 36 -7.86 8.72 -22.82
CA MET A 36 -7.25 8.06 -23.97
C MET A 36 -8.21 7.02 -24.57
N GLU A 37 -8.82 7.33 -25.71
CA GLU A 37 -9.90 6.51 -26.27
C GLU A 37 -9.43 5.15 -26.84
N SER A 38 -8.20 5.05 -27.30
CA SER A 38 -7.64 3.78 -27.76
C SER A 38 -7.13 2.88 -26.63
N ALA A 39 -7.00 3.42 -25.40
CA ALA A 39 -6.48 2.70 -24.25
C ALA A 39 -7.61 2.04 -23.44
N HIS A 40 -7.64 0.70 -23.41
CA HIS A 40 -8.63 -0.04 -22.61
C HIS A 40 -8.43 0.13 -21.09
N TYR A 41 -7.27 0.60 -20.64
CA TYR A 41 -6.96 0.87 -19.21
C TYR A 41 -7.91 1.89 -18.58
N ARG A 42 -8.50 2.80 -19.37
CA ARG A 42 -9.52 3.75 -18.90
C ARG A 42 -10.75 3.07 -18.28
N MET A 43 -11.08 1.83 -18.71
CA MET A 43 -12.20 1.07 -18.17
C MET A 43 -11.97 0.61 -16.72
N GLN A 44 -10.73 0.56 -16.27
CA GLN A 44 -10.40 0.24 -14.88
C GLN A 44 -10.76 1.42 -13.96
N LEU A 45 -10.72 2.66 -14.48
CA LEU A 45 -11.15 3.86 -13.77
C LEU A 45 -12.66 4.10 -13.89
N ASN A 46 -13.23 3.78 -15.06
CA ASN A 46 -14.66 3.96 -15.31
C ASN A 46 -15.14 2.92 -16.35
N PRO A 47 -15.92 1.91 -15.94
CA PRO A 47 -16.38 0.87 -16.85
C PRO A 47 -17.27 1.38 -18.00
N ALA A 48 -17.84 2.60 -17.93
CA ALA A 48 -18.57 3.21 -19.04
C ALA A 48 -17.67 3.82 -20.13
N MET A 49 -16.37 3.99 -19.83
CA MET A 49 -15.38 4.57 -20.75
C MET A 49 -14.69 3.47 -21.57
N THR A 50 -15.37 2.89 -22.53
CA THR A 50 -14.89 1.78 -23.35
C THR A 50 -13.82 2.22 -24.36
N PRO A 51 -12.89 1.33 -24.77
CA PRO A 51 -11.94 1.60 -25.84
C PRO A 51 -12.64 1.58 -27.21
N SER A 52 -12.08 2.29 -28.17
CA SER A 52 -12.60 2.32 -29.56
C SER A 52 -12.50 0.96 -30.28
N ARG A 53 -11.64 0.05 -29.83
CA ARG A 53 -11.43 -1.28 -30.39
C ARG A 53 -11.50 -2.36 -29.32
N GLY A 54 -11.85 -3.59 -29.73
CA GLY A 54 -11.61 -4.76 -28.90
C GLY A 54 -10.11 -4.99 -28.68
N TYR A 55 -9.78 -5.81 -27.69
CA TYR A 55 -8.40 -6.13 -27.35
C TYR A 55 -8.26 -7.53 -26.77
N VAL A 56 -7.07 -8.08 -26.86
CA VAL A 56 -6.65 -9.26 -26.10
C VAL A 56 -5.24 -9.04 -25.59
N HIS A 57 -5.02 -9.38 -24.34
CA HIS A 57 -3.70 -9.36 -23.72
C HIS A 57 -2.91 -10.63 -24.02
N LEU A 58 -1.60 -10.47 -24.23
CA LEU A 58 -0.70 -11.62 -24.28
C LEU A 58 -0.47 -12.12 -22.85
N PRO A 59 -0.61 -13.45 -22.57
CA PRO A 59 -0.34 -13.99 -21.25
C PRO A 59 1.05 -13.62 -20.73
N ALA A 60 1.15 -13.32 -19.43
CA ALA A 60 2.36 -13.03 -18.68
C ALA A 60 3.09 -11.69 -18.96
N ILE A 61 2.81 -10.96 -20.05
CA ILE A 61 3.53 -9.71 -20.39
C ILE A 61 2.56 -8.54 -20.59
N SER A 62 1.29 -8.74 -20.31
CA SER A 62 0.23 -7.91 -20.90
C SER A 62 -0.10 -6.64 -20.16
N ASN A 63 0.10 -6.59 -18.86
CA ASN A 63 -0.20 -5.41 -18.08
C ASN A 63 0.57 -5.49 -16.76
N ILE A 64 1.55 -4.64 -16.63
CA ILE A 64 2.46 -4.61 -15.50
C ILE A 64 2.50 -3.19 -14.97
N GLY A 65 2.13 -2.98 -13.72
CA GLY A 65 2.22 -1.66 -13.12
C GLY A 65 2.46 -1.69 -11.62
N ALA A 66 3.08 -0.65 -11.13
CA ALA A 66 3.29 -0.41 -9.70
C ALA A 66 3.11 1.06 -9.39
N SER A 67 2.66 1.35 -8.18
CA SER A 67 2.56 2.70 -7.65
C SER A 67 3.04 2.75 -6.21
N TYR A 68 3.67 3.86 -5.88
CA TYR A 68 4.05 4.21 -4.53
C TYR A 68 3.71 5.68 -4.26
N MET A 69 3.10 5.93 -3.13
CA MET A 69 2.75 7.28 -2.68
C MET A 69 3.02 7.42 -1.19
N SER A 70 3.62 8.53 -0.81
CA SER A 70 3.88 8.87 0.59
C SER A 70 3.87 10.38 0.80
N ASN A 71 3.56 10.80 2.01
CA ASN A 71 3.67 12.21 2.39
C ASN A 71 5.03 12.60 2.99
N GLY A 72 5.84 11.63 3.41
CA GLY A 72 7.11 11.86 4.12
C GLY A 72 8.29 11.07 3.57
N ILE A 73 8.11 9.75 3.36
CA ILE A 73 9.15 8.82 2.95
C ILE A 73 9.21 8.77 1.43
N GLY A 74 10.33 9.12 0.81
CA GLY A 74 10.49 9.07 -0.63
C GLY A 74 10.91 7.69 -1.14
N LEU A 75 10.87 7.51 -2.47
CA LEU A 75 11.26 6.25 -3.11
C LEU A 75 12.76 5.94 -2.87
N ALA A 76 13.62 6.95 -2.86
CA ALA A 76 15.04 6.75 -2.55
C ALA A 76 15.22 6.26 -1.10
N ASP A 77 14.44 6.80 -0.15
CA ASP A 77 14.45 6.31 1.23
C ASP A 77 14.06 4.84 1.31
N LEU A 78 13.03 4.41 0.56
CA LEU A 78 12.65 2.99 0.51
C LEU A 78 13.74 2.10 -0.09
N ILE A 79 14.37 2.54 -1.17
CA ILE A 79 15.46 1.81 -1.82
C ILE A 79 16.65 1.69 -0.86
N ASP A 80 16.97 2.76 -0.16
CA ASP A 80 18.06 2.78 0.82
C ASP A 80 17.73 1.88 2.03
N ILE A 81 16.48 1.91 2.51
CA ILE A 81 16.00 1.00 3.55
C ILE A 81 16.19 -0.47 3.13
N VAL A 82 15.80 -0.82 1.90
CA VAL A 82 15.92 -2.20 1.39
C VAL A 82 17.38 -2.61 1.19
N LYS A 83 18.25 -1.69 0.74
CA LYS A 83 19.68 -1.97 0.49
C LYS A 83 20.51 -2.04 1.76
N ASN A 84 20.19 -1.18 2.73
CA ASN A 84 20.94 -1.00 3.96
C ASN A 84 20.11 -1.51 5.16
N SER A 85 19.29 -2.51 4.94
CA SER A 85 18.41 -3.08 5.97
C SER A 85 19.15 -3.59 7.20
N ASP A 86 20.45 -3.86 7.07
CA ASP A 86 21.31 -4.29 8.17
C ASP A 86 21.96 -3.09 8.93
N GLU A 87 21.80 -1.86 8.42
CA GLU A 87 22.33 -0.64 9.03
C GLU A 87 21.20 0.17 9.71
N ALA A 88 21.03 0.00 11.00
CA ALA A 88 20.06 0.74 11.82
C ALA A 88 20.23 2.28 11.75
N ASP A 89 21.39 2.75 11.32
CA ASP A 89 21.75 4.18 11.31
C ASP A 89 21.00 5.00 10.26
N TYR A 90 20.41 4.36 9.25
CA TYR A 90 19.65 5.08 8.23
C TYR A 90 18.42 5.80 8.83
N PHE A 91 17.60 5.10 9.62
CA PHE A 91 16.38 5.64 10.22
C PHE A 91 16.61 6.71 11.30
N VAL A 92 17.81 6.77 11.84
CA VAL A 92 18.19 7.74 12.87
C VAL A 92 18.95 8.94 12.31
N SER A 93 19.26 8.94 11.01
CA SER A 93 19.98 10.02 10.37
C SER A 93 19.21 11.36 10.38
N ASN A 94 19.92 12.48 10.53
CA ASN A 94 19.30 13.81 10.48
C ASN A 94 18.59 14.07 9.14
N ALA A 95 19.14 13.56 8.04
CA ALA A 95 18.58 13.73 6.71
C ALA A 95 17.22 13.03 6.58
N PHE A 96 17.06 11.84 7.14
CA PHE A 96 15.79 11.12 7.19
C PHE A 96 14.79 11.82 8.12
N MET A 97 15.17 12.11 9.36
CA MET A 97 14.32 12.75 10.38
C MET A 97 13.75 14.11 9.94
N ASN A 98 14.53 14.91 9.20
CA ASN A 98 14.09 16.22 8.71
C ASN A 98 13.04 16.13 7.58
N ARG A 99 12.91 14.99 6.91
CA ARG A 99 11.89 14.77 5.88
C ARG A 99 10.57 14.27 6.45
N LEU A 100 10.58 13.70 7.64
CA LEU A 100 9.39 13.15 8.28
C LEU A 100 8.43 14.25 8.73
N LYS A 101 7.14 14.00 8.56
CA LYS A 101 6.03 14.73 9.16
C LYS A 101 5.65 14.07 10.48
N ASP A 102 4.83 14.73 11.30
CA ASP A 102 4.36 14.17 12.56
C ASP A 102 3.65 12.82 12.34
N ASN A 103 2.83 12.73 11.30
CA ASN A 103 2.20 11.49 10.85
C ASN A 103 2.61 11.19 9.41
N ASN A 104 3.39 10.13 9.22
CA ASN A 104 3.79 9.66 7.91
C ASN A 104 2.88 8.52 7.47
N HIS A 105 2.55 8.51 6.19
CA HIS A 105 1.83 7.42 5.57
C HIS A 105 2.46 7.09 4.22
N ALA A 106 2.38 5.83 3.85
CA ALA A 106 2.78 5.32 2.55
C ALA A 106 1.75 4.33 2.04
N ILE A 107 1.47 4.38 0.74
CA ILE A 107 0.60 3.44 0.04
C ILE A 107 1.40 2.90 -1.13
N ALA A 108 1.39 1.59 -1.29
CA ALA A 108 2.06 0.90 -2.37
C ALA A 108 1.12 -0.14 -2.98
N ASN A 109 0.89 -0.06 -4.27
CA ASN A 109 0.05 -1.01 -4.97
C ASN A 109 0.83 -1.61 -6.14
N ALA A 110 0.59 -2.89 -6.38
CA ALA A 110 1.16 -3.61 -7.50
C ALA A 110 0.17 -4.66 -8.00
N GLY A 111 0.20 -4.99 -9.28
CA GLY A 111 -0.67 -6.04 -9.79
C GLY A 111 -0.36 -6.34 -11.28
N THR A 112 -0.82 -7.47 -11.82
CA THR A 112 -0.68 -7.89 -13.22
C THR A 112 -1.95 -8.55 -13.72
N ASP A 113 -2.33 -8.28 -14.96
CA ASP A 113 -3.31 -9.12 -15.63
C ASP A 113 -2.62 -10.33 -16.27
N ILE A 114 -2.96 -11.52 -15.79
CA ILE A 114 -2.52 -12.79 -16.38
C ILE A 114 -3.19 -12.97 -17.74
N PHE A 115 -4.47 -12.55 -17.82
CA PHE A 115 -5.28 -12.56 -19.04
C PHE A 115 -6.28 -11.42 -19.01
N ALA A 116 -6.48 -10.75 -20.15
CA ALA A 116 -7.60 -9.85 -20.33
C ALA A 116 -8.01 -9.79 -21.80
N ALA A 117 -9.31 -9.65 -22.03
CA ALA A 117 -9.88 -9.48 -23.36
C ALA A 117 -11.12 -8.59 -23.29
N GLY A 118 -11.40 -7.89 -24.38
CA GLY A 118 -12.61 -7.11 -24.52
C GLY A 118 -13.03 -7.00 -25.98
N TRP A 119 -14.34 -7.00 -26.24
CA TRP A 119 -14.89 -6.99 -27.59
C TRP A 119 -16.21 -6.25 -27.67
N TRP A 120 -16.46 -5.66 -28.80
CA TRP A 120 -17.73 -5.05 -29.15
C TRP A 120 -18.73 -6.07 -29.70
N HIS A 121 -19.98 -5.97 -29.27
CA HIS A 121 -21.15 -6.63 -29.85
C HIS A 121 -22.30 -5.62 -30.01
N GLY A 122 -22.48 -5.10 -31.22
CA GLY A 122 -23.41 -4.00 -31.46
C GLY A 122 -23.05 -2.76 -30.65
N LYS A 123 -24.01 -2.24 -29.87
CA LYS A 123 -23.83 -1.09 -28.96
C LYS A 123 -23.33 -1.52 -27.56
N SER A 124 -22.89 -2.73 -27.39
CA SER A 124 -22.40 -3.23 -26.10
C SER A 124 -20.92 -3.62 -26.18
N PHE A 125 -20.19 -3.35 -25.11
CA PHE A 125 -18.81 -3.80 -24.92
C PHE A 125 -18.74 -4.79 -23.77
N MET A 126 -18.10 -5.92 -23.99
CA MET A 126 -17.88 -6.95 -22.99
C MET A 126 -16.39 -7.06 -22.70
N SER A 127 -16.04 -7.31 -21.43
CA SER A 127 -14.64 -7.51 -21.03
C SER A 127 -14.53 -8.63 -20.01
N LEU A 128 -13.40 -9.33 -20.04
CA LEU A 128 -13.00 -10.35 -19.09
C LEU A 128 -11.56 -10.09 -18.69
N ASN A 129 -11.23 -10.21 -17.41
CA ASN A 129 -9.85 -10.18 -16.94
C ASN A 129 -9.64 -11.18 -15.79
N ILE A 130 -8.41 -11.65 -15.71
CA ILE A 130 -7.88 -12.43 -14.58
C ILE A 130 -6.54 -11.79 -14.22
N GLY A 131 -6.40 -11.34 -12.98
CA GLY A 131 -5.20 -10.66 -12.54
C GLY A 131 -4.90 -10.92 -11.06
N VAL A 132 -3.67 -10.60 -10.66
CA VAL A 132 -3.24 -10.61 -9.25
C VAL A 132 -2.99 -9.19 -8.81
N LYS A 133 -3.44 -8.83 -7.62
CA LYS A 133 -3.28 -7.51 -7.00
C LYS A 133 -2.66 -7.63 -5.62
N VAL A 134 -1.83 -6.67 -5.28
CA VAL A 134 -1.24 -6.48 -3.95
C VAL A 134 -1.40 -5.02 -3.57
N ASP A 135 -2.04 -4.77 -2.44
CA ASP A 135 -2.23 -3.45 -1.87
C ASP A 135 -1.56 -3.41 -0.51
N GLY A 136 -0.76 -2.40 -0.26
CA GLY A 136 -0.08 -2.18 1.00
C GLY A 136 -0.22 -0.74 1.47
N SER A 137 -0.52 -0.54 2.74
CA SER A 137 -0.58 0.79 3.35
C SER A 137 0.07 0.78 4.74
N LEU A 138 0.78 1.86 5.04
CA LEU A 138 1.53 2.06 6.27
C LEU A 138 1.25 3.44 6.84
N ARG A 139 1.04 3.50 8.16
CA ARG A 139 1.13 4.72 8.97
C ARG A 139 2.26 4.55 9.98
N ALA A 140 3.14 5.54 10.05
CA ALA A 140 4.23 5.57 11.01
C ALA A 140 4.40 7.02 11.54
N PRO A 141 4.14 7.29 12.82
CA PRO A 141 4.32 8.60 13.41
C PRO A 141 5.82 8.91 13.55
N LYS A 142 6.18 10.20 13.51
CA LYS A 142 7.57 10.64 13.69
C LYS A 142 8.12 10.24 15.07
N SER A 143 7.25 10.15 16.07
CA SER A 143 7.60 9.72 17.43
C SER A 143 8.27 8.35 17.47
N LEU A 144 7.86 7.41 16.61
CA LEU A 144 8.51 6.10 16.47
C LEU A 144 10.00 6.25 16.08
N PHE A 145 10.28 7.03 15.04
CA PHE A 145 11.65 7.24 14.57
C PHE A 145 12.49 8.09 15.55
N SER A 146 11.84 9.03 16.26
CA SER A 146 12.49 9.77 17.34
C SER A 146 12.87 8.83 18.48
N PHE A 147 11.98 7.92 18.87
CA PHE A 147 12.26 6.89 19.88
C PHE A 147 13.43 5.97 19.44
N MET A 148 13.43 5.51 18.18
CA MET A 148 14.55 4.73 17.64
C MET A 148 15.89 5.46 17.79
N ARG A 149 15.90 6.76 17.49
CA ARG A 149 17.08 7.61 17.63
C ARG A 149 17.53 7.77 19.08
N GLU A 150 16.58 7.92 19.99
CA GLU A 150 16.83 8.00 21.44
C GLU A 150 17.43 6.69 21.95
N MET A 151 16.90 5.56 21.53
CA MET A 151 17.42 4.23 21.89
C MET A 151 18.83 3.93 21.36
N ARG A 152 19.30 4.71 20.38
CA ARG A 152 20.67 4.66 19.86
C ARG A 152 21.64 5.67 20.52
N GLY A 153 21.23 6.32 21.61
CA GLY A 153 22.05 7.33 22.26
C GLY A 153 22.35 8.58 21.41
N MET A 154 21.59 8.78 20.31
CA MET A 154 21.81 9.91 19.40
C MET A 154 21.03 11.18 19.80
N SER A 155 20.42 11.16 20.96
CA SER A 155 19.71 12.28 21.58
C SER A 155 19.89 12.21 23.08
N THR A 156 20.15 13.35 23.71
CA THR A 156 20.27 13.45 25.17
C THR A 156 18.91 13.28 25.81
N ILE A 157 18.76 12.34 26.73
CA ILE A 157 17.54 11.97 27.44
C ILE A 157 17.73 12.24 28.94
N ASP A 158 16.74 12.83 29.57
CA ASP A 158 16.62 12.83 31.01
C ASP A 158 15.83 11.58 31.47
N TYR A 159 16.55 10.50 31.76
CA TYR A 159 15.93 9.24 32.19
C TYR A 159 15.24 9.33 33.55
N SER A 160 15.53 10.35 34.37
CA SER A 160 14.84 10.57 35.63
C SER A 160 13.41 11.11 35.46
N ASN A 161 13.07 11.57 34.26
CA ASN A 161 11.74 12.07 33.93
C ASN A 161 11.43 11.88 32.44
N TYR A 162 11.53 10.66 31.95
CA TYR A 162 11.28 10.36 30.55
C TYR A 162 9.91 9.73 30.32
N GLU A 163 9.18 10.27 29.36
CA GLU A 163 7.95 9.69 28.86
C GLU A 163 7.89 9.85 27.33
N ARG A 164 7.68 8.75 26.60
CA ARG A 164 7.55 8.76 25.15
C ARG A 164 6.33 7.97 24.70
N HIS A 165 5.48 8.64 23.93
CA HIS A 165 4.33 8.05 23.25
C HIS A 165 4.72 7.73 21.80
N ILE A 166 4.69 6.46 21.43
CA ILE A 166 5.08 5.93 20.12
C ILE A 166 3.96 5.16 19.42
N GLY A 167 2.78 5.05 19.98
CA GLY A 167 1.64 4.36 19.37
C GLY A 167 1.03 5.09 18.16
N ASN A 168 0.12 4.44 17.46
CA ASN A 168 -0.60 4.85 16.26
C ASN A 168 0.09 4.41 14.94
N GLU A 169 0.91 3.37 15.00
CA GLU A 169 1.39 2.65 13.81
C GLU A 169 0.27 1.76 13.27
N GLU A 170 0.17 1.70 11.97
CA GLU A 170 -0.73 0.78 11.28
C GLU A 170 -0.08 0.30 9.99
N LEU A 171 -0.06 -1.02 9.81
CA LEU A 171 0.33 -1.68 8.58
C LEU A 171 -0.82 -2.55 8.10
N ASN A 172 -1.20 -2.42 6.84
CA ASN A 172 -2.17 -3.29 6.20
C ASN A 172 -1.64 -3.73 4.84
N VAL A 173 -1.64 -5.04 4.59
CA VAL A 173 -1.21 -5.62 3.31
C VAL A 173 -2.25 -6.63 2.88
N SER A 174 -2.67 -6.58 1.63
CA SER A 174 -3.61 -7.53 1.02
C SER A 174 -3.08 -8.02 -0.32
N ALA A 175 -3.19 -9.31 -0.57
CA ALA A 175 -2.90 -9.93 -1.86
C ALA A 175 -4.08 -10.79 -2.29
N TYR A 176 -4.53 -10.65 -3.54
CA TYR A 176 -5.66 -11.40 -4.07
C TYR A 176 -5.61 -11.54 -5.58
N THR A 177 -6.27 -12.58 -6.08
CA THR A 177 -6.57 -12.74 -7.50
C THR A 177 -7.97 -12.19 -7.78
N GLU A 178 -8.09 -11.41 -8.83
CA GLU A 178 -9.36 -10.87 -9.35
C GLU A 178 -9.74 -11.61 -10.64
N ILE A 179 -11.00 -12.01 -10.73
CA ILE A 179 -11.65 -12.51 -11.96
C ILE A 179 -12.80 -11.56 -12.23
N GLY A 180 -12.66 -10.67 -13.22
CA GLY A 180 -13.61 -9.62 -13.52
C GLY A 180 -14.34 -9.85 -14.83
N PHE A 181 -15.66 -9.66 -14.83
CA PHE A 181 -16.49 -9.59 -16.02
C PHE A 181 -17.17 -8.22 -16.10
N GLY A 182 -16.90 -7.49 -17.19
CA GLY A 182 -17.45 -6.17 -17.47
C GLY A 182 -18.46 -6.18 -18.61
N TYR A 183 -19.51 -5.37 -18.43
CA TYR A 183 -20.50 -5.10 -19.44
C TYR A 183 -20.78 -3.60 -19.49
N THR A 184 -20.65 -3.02 -20.68
CA THR A 184 -20.98 -1.62 -20.94
C THR A 184 -21.95 -1.54 -22.10
N ARG A 185 -22.92 -0.65 -22.03
CA ARG A 185 -23.89 -0.40 -23.09
C ARG A 185 -24.02 1.08 -23.40
N GLU A 186 -23.92 1.40 -24.68
CA GLU A 186 -24.38 2.66 -25.22
C GLU A 186 -25.92 2.63 -25.29
N VAL A 187 -26.57 3.24 -24.27
CA VAL A 187 -28.04 3.26 -24.16
C VAL A 187 -28.64 4.07 -25.31
N ASN A 188 -28.00 5.19 -25.62
CA ASN A 188 -28.28 6.04 -26.76
C ASN A 188 -26.99 6.78 -27.17
N ASP A 189 -27.07 7.67 -28.15
CA ASP A 189 -25.90 8.40 -28.68
C ASP A 189 -25.26 9.36 -27.66
N ARG A 190 -25.88 9.58 -26.50
CA ARG A 190 -25.40 10.46 -25.43
C ARG A 190 -25.03 9.76 -24.14
N LEU A 191 -25.64 8.59 -23.86
CA LEU A 191 -25.51 7.92 -22.58
C LEU A 191 -24.89 6.53 -22.73
N SER A 192 -23.75 6.35 -22.08
CA SER A 192 -23.14 5.04 -21.85
C SER A 192 -23.20 4.69 -20.35
N VAL A 193 -23.58 3.46 -20.02
CA VAL A 193 -23.55 2.92 -18.69
C VAL A 193 -22.72 1.63 -18.66
N GLY A 194 -21.91 1.45 -17.66
CA GLY A 194 -21.06 0.27 -17.53
C GLY A 194 -21.03 -0.26 -16.10
N GLY A 195 -20.88 -1.56 -15.99
CA GLY A 195 -20.65 -2.23 -14.72
C GLY A 195 -19.67 -3.37 -14.88
N ARG A 196 -18.99 -3.73 -13.79
CA ARG A 196 -18.06 -4.84 -13.74
C ARG A 196 -18.25 -5.58 -12.43
N VAL A 197 -18.49 -6.87 -12.50
CA VAL A 197 -18.58 -7.77 -11.35
C VAL A 197 -17.26 -8.51 -11.24
N LYS A 198 -16.74 -8.61 -10.02
CA LYS A 198 -15.45 -9.21 -9.72
C LYS A 198 -15.62 -10.32 -8.69
N GLY A 199 -15.12 -11.52 -8.99
CA GLY A 199 -14.86 -12.57 -8.02
C GLY A 199 -13.42 -12.42 -7.50
N LEU A 200 -13.26 -12.53 -6.20
CA LEU A 200 -11.97 -12.31 -5.53
C LEU A 200 -11.53 -13.58 -4.80
N LEU A 201 -10.29 -14.00 -5.04
CA LEU A 201 -9.64 -15.10 -4.32
C LEU A 201 -8.51 -14.52 -3.48
N GLY A 202 -8.72 -14.40 -2.17
CA GLY A 202 -7.75 -13.85 -1.23
C GLY A 202 -6.58 -14.80 -1.05
N LEU A 203 -5.38 -14.33 -1.39
CA LEU A 203 -4.12 -15.06 -1.23
C LEU A 203 -3.54 -14.82 0.16
N GLY A 204 -3.67 -13.60 0.68
CA GLY A 204 -3.23 -13.24 2.01
C GLY A 204 -3.61 -11.83 2.42
N ASN A 205 -3.80 -11.64 3.73
CA ASN A 205 -3.93 -10.31 4.33
C ASN A 205 -3.23 -10.33 5.70
N ALA A 206 -2.51 -9.26 6.00
CA ALA A 206 -1.95 -9.00 7.31
C ALA A 206 -2.25 -7.57 7.73
N LYS A 207 -2.70 -7.40 8.97
CA LYS A 207 -2.95 -6.10 9.58
C LYS A 207 -2.31 -6.07 10.95
N LEU A 208 -1.38 -5.12 11.16
CA LEU A 208 -0.82 -4.78 12.46
C LEU A 208 -1.29 -3.38 12.83
N LYS A 209 -1.78 -3.22 14.05
CA LYS A 209 -2.17 -1.92 14.60
C LYS A 209 -1.62 -1.79 16.00
N VAL A 210 -0.85 -0.74 16.24
CA VAL A 210 -0.36 -0.37 17.58
C VAL A 210 -1.25 0.77 18.08
N ASN A 211 -2.18 0.45 18.98
CA ASN A 211 -3.12 1.42 19.52
C ASN A 211 -2.45 2.33 20.56
N LYS A 212 -1.50 1.75 21.33
CA LYS A 212 -0.77 2.43 22.38
C LYS A 212 0.62 1.83 22.49
N ALA A 213 1.62 2.68 22.61
CA ALA A 213 2.95 2.29 23.04
C ALA A 213 3.54 3.48 23.80
N ILE A 214 3.76 3.29 25.10
CA ILE A 214 4.29 4.32 25.99
C ILE A 214 5.46 3.73 26.75
N VAL A 215 6.60 4.40 26.69
CA VAL A 215 7.78 4.09 27.48
C VAL A 215 7.97 5.19 28.50
N LYS A 216 8.10 4.84 29.77
CA LYS A 216 8.38 5.77 30.87
C LYS A 216 9.57 5.28 31.65
N THR A 217 10.42 6.21 32.04
CA THR A 217 11.49 5.93 33.01
C THR A 217 11.58 7.06 34.02
N ASN A 218 11.89 6.67 35.23
CA ASN A 218 12.34 7.53 36.32
C ASN A 218 13.57 6.84 36.91
N LEU A 219 14.69 6.86 36.11
CA LEU A 219 15.94 6.15 36.44
C LEU A 219 17.03 7.18 36.68
N GLU A 220 17.61 7.14 37.87
CA GLU A 220 18.76 7.95 38.24
C GLU A 220 20.07 7.19 37.97
N GLY A 221 21.10 7.89 37.51
CA GLY A 221 22.45 7.34 37.30
C GLY A 221 22.70 6.68 35.94
N LEU A 222 21.73 6.72 35.01
CA LEU A 222 21.92 6.26 33.64
C LEU A 222 22.49 7.40 32.77
N ASP A 223 23.45 7.08 31.88
CA ASP A 223 24.00 8.06 30.91
C ASP A 223 22.86 8.63 30.04
N PRO A 224 22.73 9.97 29.96
CA PRO A 224 21.75 10.61 29.09
C PRO A 224 21.83 10.25 27.60
N ASN A 225 22.96 9.74 27.12
CA ASN A 225 23.18 9.27 25.75
C ASN A 225 23.39 7.76 25.67
N TYR A 226 22.81 6.99 26.60
CA TYR A 226 22.96 5.54 26.61
C TYR A 226 22.41 4.90 25.33
N ASP A 227 23.22 4.05 24.68
CA ASP A 227 22.83 3.26 23.51
C ASP A 227 22.23 1.93 23.94
N TRP A 228 20.92 1.81 23.93
CA TRP A 228 20.17 0.59 24.28
C TRP A 228 20.43 -0.60 23.36
N THR A 229 21.09 -0.37 22.22
CA THR A 229 21.37 -1.44 21.25
C THR A 229 22.80 -1.99 21.35
N HIS A 230 23.75 -1.19 21.84
CA HIS A 230 25.16 -1.57 21.92
C HIS A 230 25.82 -1.23 23.26
N GLY A 231 25.13 -0.50 24.14
CA GLY A 231 25.65 -0.12 25.47
C GLY A 231 25.83 -1.34 26.39
N ASP A 232 26.55 -1.14 27.47
CA ASP A 232 26.73 -2.18 28.47
C ASP A 232 25.45 -2.34 29.32
N PRO A 233 24.75 -3.46 29.26
CA PRO A 233 23.55 -3.69 30.09
C PRO A 233 23.78 -3.45 31.59
N ALA A 234 25.01 -3.63 32.09
CA ALA A 234 25.35 -3.38 33.47
C ALA A 234 25.20 -1.93 33.93
N GLU A 235 25.23 -0.97 33.00
CA GLU A 235 24.97 0.44 33.32
C GLU A 235 23.50 0.64 33.66
N VAL A 236 22.59 0.08 32.86
CA VAL A 236 21.15 0.15 33.09
C VAL A 236 20.77 -0.51 34.41
N LEU A 237 21.38 -1.64 34.73
CA LEU A 237 21.09 -2.39 35.95
C LEU A 237 21.65 -1.72 37.24
N ARG A 238 22.52 -0.72 37.09
CA ARG A 238 22.98 0.11 38.21
C ARG A 238 22.10 1.33 38.45
N ALA A 239 21.31 1.71 37.45
CA ALA A 239 20.38 2.83 37.59
C ALA A 239 19.30 2.49 38.63
N LYS A 240 18.90 3.51 39.41
CA LYS A 240 17.90 3.34 40.46
C LYS A 240 16.61 4.03 40.08
N GLY A 241 15.49 3.36 40.37
CA GLY A 241 14.17 3.90 40.17
C GLY A 241 13.25 3.00 39.35
N THR A 242 12.34 3.55 38.60
CA THR A 242 11.29 2.80 37.91
C THR A 242 11.38 2.92 36.41
N ALA A 243 11.00 1.85 35.71
CA ALA A 243 10.79 1.83 34.26
C ALA A 243 9.49 1.11 33.93
N SER A 244 8.76 1.58 32.92
CA SER A 244 7.55 0.91 32.45
C SER A 244 7.41 1.00 30.94
N ILE A 245 6.83 -0.06 30.38
CA ILE A 245 6.48 -0.15 28.96
C ILE A 245 5.04 -0.60 28.90
N ASP A 246 4.18 0.22 28.30
CA ASP A 246 2.76 -0.03 28.17
C ASP A 246 2.41 -0.10 26.69
N VAL A 247 2.11 -1.29 26.18
CA VAL A 247 1.83 -1.57 24.79
C VAL A 247 0.48 -2.23 24.64
N GLU A 248 -0.33 -1.70 23.72
CA GLU A 248 -1.57 -2.29 23.23
C GLU A 248 -1.48 -2.39 21.72
N ALA A 249 -1.39 -3.60 21.20
CA ALA A 249 -1.25 -3.85 19.77
C ALA A 249 -2.03 -5.09 19.34
N ASP A 250 -2.52 -5.09 18.11
CA ASP A 250 -3.28 -6.15 17.48
C ASP A 250 -2.63 -6.55 16.18
N LEU A 251 -2.39 -7.84 15.99
CA LEU A 251 -1.96 -8.45 14.73
C LEU A 251 -3.03 -9.44 14.27
N GLU A 252 -3.55 -9.21 13.08
CA GLU A 252 -4.42 -10.14 12.37
C GLU A 252 -3.75 -10.56 11.07
N SER A 253 -3.52 -11.85 10.89
CA SER A 253 -2.98 -12.41 9.65
C SER A 253 -3.90 -13.48 9.11
N SER A 254 -4.15 -13.46 7.81
CA SER A 254 -4.91 -14.49 7.09
C SER A 254 -4.11 -14.91 5.87
N ILE A 255 -3.08 -15.74 6.07
CA ILE A 255 -2.14 -16.19 5.03
C ILE A 255 -1.92 -17.68 5.21
N GLN A 256 -2.23 -18.48 4.18
CA GLN A 256 -1.89 -19.90 4.20
C GLN A 256 -0.39 -20.11 4.02
N GLY A 257 0.19 -20.98 4.85
CA GLY A 257 1.62 -21.26 4.84
C GLY A 257 2.48 -20.29 5.67
N LEU A 258 1.91 -19.25 6.27
CA LEU A 258 2.58 -18.41 7.26
C LEU A 258 2.41 -19.05 8.64
N ASN A 259 3.52 -19.34 9.32
CA ASN A 259 3.56 -19.74 10.71
C ASN A 259 4.24 -18.63 11.51
N LEU A 260 3.57 -18.15 12.55
CA LEU A 260 4.15 -17.28 13.56
C LEU A 260 4.81 -18.18 14.61
N LEU A 261 6.11 -18.11 14.72
CA LEU A 261 6.87 -18.88 15.70
C LEU A 261 6.95 -18.10 17.00
N THR A 262 6.87 -18.80 18.13
CA THR A 262 6.94 -18.18 19.45
C THR A 262 8.19 -18.62 20.20
N ASN A 263 8.77 -17.71 20.97
CA ASN A 263 9.85 -18.02 21.90
C ASN A 263 9.37 -18.82 23.12
N GLY A 264 10.29 -19.23 23.99
CA GLY A 264 9.97 -19.99 25.21
C GLY A 264 9.03 -19.29 26.22
N LYS A 265 8.76 -17.96 26.00
CA LYS A 265 7.83 -17.15 26.82
C LYS A 265 6.47 -16.96 26.13
N GLY A 266 6.27 -17.54 24.93
CA GLY A 266 5.02 -17.50 24.17
C GLY A 266 4.82 -16.20 23.36
N TYR A 267 5.82 -15.33 23.25
CA TYR A 267 5.78 -14.17 22.38
C TYR A 267 6.21 -14.55 20.97
N ILE A 268 5.60 -13.92 19.97
CA ILE A 268 6.01 -14.10 18.58
C ILE A 268 7.45 -13.64 18.45
N ASP A 269 8.29 -14.51 17.90
CA ASP A 269 9.72 -14.35 17.81
C ASP A 269 10.25 -14.57 16.40
N ASP A 270 9.59 -15.36 15.54
CA ASP A 270 9.95 -15.56 14.15
C ASP A 270 8.74 -15.81 13.22
N LEU A 271 8.96 -15.63 11.93
CA LEU A 271 8.01 -15.87 10.85
C LEU A 271 8.58 -16.95 9.93
N GLU A 272 7.89 -18.07 9.83
CA GLU A 272 8.23 -19.10 8.85
C GLU A 272 7.21 -19.12 7.73
N PHE A 273 7.66 -18.97 6.47
CA PHE A 273 6.80 -19.01 5.32
C PHE A 273 7.04 -20.27 4.49
N LYS A 274 6.03 -21.16 4.43
CA LYS A 274 6.06 -22.39 3.66
C LYS A 274 5.36 -22.23 2.32
N VAL A 275 6.12 -21.94 1.26
CA VAL A 275 5.60 -21.76 -0.11
C VAL A 275 4.76 -22.97 -0.57
N SER A 276 5.13 -24.18 -0.17
CA SER A 276 4.39 -25.42 -0.50
C SER A 276 2.99 -25.50 0.12
N LYS A 277 2.67 -24.66 1.11
CA LYS A 277 1.36 -24.57 1.76
C LYS A 277 0.59 -23.33 1.37
N MET A 278 1.09 -22.53 0.42
CA MET A 278 0.34 -21.40 -0.12
C MET A 278 -0.98 -21.85 -0.74
N GLY A 279 -2.02 -21.07 -0.54
CA GLY A 279 -3.34 -21.37 -1.07
C GLY A 279 -4.30 -20.19 -0.93
N ILE A 280 -5.56 -20.44 -1.22
CA ILE A 280 -6.62 -19.44 -1.10
C ILE A 280 -7.01 -19.32 0.38
N ALA A 281 -6.68 -18.17 0.98
CA ALA A 281 -6.96 -17.87 2.38
C ALA A 281 -8.36 -17.28 2.59
N GLY A 282 -9.00 -16.78 1.53
CA GLY A 282 -10.32 -16.15 1.58
C GLY A 282 -10.96 -16.03 0.21
N ALA A 283 -12.22 -15.61 0.19
CA ALA A 283 -12.95 -15.32 -1.04
C ALA A 283 -13.83 -14.08 -0.85
N GLY A 284 -14.12 -13.38 -1.94
CA GLY A 284 -14.89 -12.15 -1.90
C GLY A 284 -15.49 -11.77 -3.24
N ALA A 285 -16.10 -10.61 -3.26
CA ALA A 285 -16.66 -10.02 -4.46
C ALA A 285 -16.51 -8.51 -4.45
N ALA A 286 -16.48 -7.91 -5.63
CA ALA A 286 -16.50 -6.46 -5.79
C ALA A 286 -17.32 -6.05 -7.02
N LEU A 287 -17.71 -4.79 -7.05
CA LEU A 287 -18.51 -4.18 -8.10
C LEU A 287 -17.88 -2.83 -8.50
N ASP A 288 -17.79 -2.61 -9.82
CA ASP A 288 -17.52 -1.29 -10.40
C ASP A 288 -18.77 -0.83 -11.15
N LEU A 289 -19.10 0.46 -11.04
CA LEU A 289 -20.20 1.10 -11.74
C LEU A 289 -19.71 2.39 -12.38
N GLY A 290 -20.18 2.69 -13.58
CA GLY A 290 -19.78 3.89 -14.28
C GLY A 290 -20.85 4.41 -15.23
N VAL A 291 -20.77 5.70 -15.49
CA VAL A 291 -21.63 6.42 -16.43
C VAL A 291 -20.80 7.45 -17.19
N ALA A 292 -21.13 7.64 -18.46
CA ALA A 292 -20.64 8.74 -19.28
C ALA A 292 -21.81 9.35 -20.05
N TYR A 293 -21.91 10.67 -20.03
CA TYR A 293 -22.99 11.41 -20.65
C TYR A 293 -22.45 12.55 -21.52
N ARG A 294 -22.75 12.49 -22.82
CA ARG A 294 -22.40 13.52 -23.81
C ARG A 294 -23.46 14.62 -23.81
N ILE A 295 -23.10 15.78 -23.28
CA ILE A 295 -24.01 16.94 -23.22
C ILE A 295 -24.18 17.57 -24.61
N THR A 296 -23.08 17.76 -25.29
CA THR A 296 -23.00 18.28 -26.66
C THR A 296 -22.08 17.41 -27.52
N GLY A 297 -21.94 17.71 -28.82
CA GLY A 297 -21.02 16.96 -29.70
C GLY A 297 -19.56 16.90 -29.22
N GLY A 298 -19.14 17.82 -28.33
CA GLY A 298 -17.75 17.85 -27.84
C GLY A 298 -17.63 17.70 -26.34
N LEU A 299 -18.69 17.89 -25.53
CA LEU A 299 -18.61 17.90 -24.06
C LEU A 299 -19.20 16.63 -23.47
N THR A 300 -18.38 15.88 -22.73
CA THR A 300 -18.76 14.64 -22.02
C THR A 300 -18.50 14.77 -20.52
N LEU A 301 -19.48 14.41 -19.71
CA LEU A 301 -19.33 14.20 -18.28
C LEU A 301 -19.27 12.71 -17.98
N SER A 302 -18.50 12.33 -16.99
CA SER A 302 -18.39 10.93 -16.58
C SER A 302 -18.20 10.81 -15.08
N ALA A 303 -18.70 9.72 -14.50
CA ALA A 303 -18.51 9.39 -13.12
C ALA A 303 -18.43 7.87 -12.94
N ALA A 304 -17.68 7.42 -11.96
CA ALA A 304 -17.64 6.01 -11.61
C ALA A 304 -17.27 5.81 -10.14
N VAL A 305 -17.63 4.64 -9.65
CA VAL A 305 -17.13 4.08 -8.42
C VAL A 305 -16.57 2.68 -8.73
N THR A 306 -15.38 2.39 -8.21
CA THR A 306 -14.68 1.12 -8.48
C THR A 306 -14.25 0.46 -7.19
N ASP A 307 -14.07 -0.87 -7.27
CA ASP A 307 -13.61 -1.72 -6.16
C ASP A 307 -14.51 -1.65 -4.90
N LEU A 308 -15.83 -1.44 -5.10
CA LEU A 308 -16.81 -1.60 -4.01
C LEU A 308 -16.93 -3.07 -3.65
N GLY A 309 -16.18 -3.53 -2.67
CA GLY A 309 -16.13 -4.95 -2.37
C GLY A 309 -15.46 -5.31 -1.07
N PHE A 310 -15.39 -6.61 -0.84
CA PHE A 310 -14.81 -7.18 0.36
C PHE A 310 -14.20 -8.55 0.08
N ILE A 311 -13.29 -8.98 0.98
CA ILE A 311 -12.79 -10.36 1.04
C ILE A 311 -13.10 -10.90 2.44
N ARG A 312 -13.73 -12.07 2.50
CA ARG A 312 -13.95 -12.83 3.72
C ARG A 312 -12.87 -13.89 3.84
N TRP A 313 -12.02 -13.72 4.84
CA TRP A 313 -10.92 -14.62 5.16
C TRP A 313 -11.43 -15.79 6.01
N SER A 314 -10.93 -16.99 5.73
CA SER A 314 -11.34 -18.19 6.43
C SER A 314 -10.75 -18.25 7.84
N LYS A 315 -11.46 -18.89 8.79
CA LYS A 315 -10.94 -19.13 10.14
C LYS A 315 -9.64 -19.93 10.10
N GLY A 316 -9.55 -20.95 9.25
CA GLY A 316 -8.38 -21.83 9.17
C GLY A 316 -7.13 -21.21 8.60
N SER A 317 -7.22 -20.03 7.96
CA SER A 317 -6.08 -19.25 7.50
C SER A 317 -5.78 -18.04 8.38
N THR A 318 -6.59 -17.81 9.44
CA THR A 318 -6.49 -16.60 10.26
C THR A 318 -5.78 -16.92 11.57
N THR A 319 -4.74 -16.15 11.86
CA THR A 319 -4.05 -16.07 13.15
C THR A 319 -4.24 -14.67 13.71
N VAL A 320 -4.53 -14.58 14.99
CA VAL A 320 -4.68 -13.34 15.75
C VAL A 320 -3.67 -13.33 16.87
N ALA A 321 -3.02 -12.21 17.09
CA ALA A 321 -2.14 -12.00 18.22
C ALA A 321 -2.38 -10.62 18.83
N HIS A 322 -2.29 -10.55 20.14
CA HIS A 322 -2.48 -9.34 20.91
C HIS A 322 -1.26 -9.06 21.78
N ALA A 323 -0.96 -7.78 21.96
CA ALA A 323 -0.10 -7.29 23.00
C ALA A 323 -0.94 -6.48 24.00
N ASN A 324 -0.80 -6.81 25.25
CA ASN A 324 -1.26 -6.01 26.38
C ASN A 324 -0.23 -6.20 27.49
N THR A 325 0.61 -5.19 27.69
CA THR A 325 1.82 -5.28 28.51
C THR A 325 1.72 -4.44 29.79
N SER A 326 0.55 -4.42 30.41
CA SER A 326 0.38 -3.74 31.70
C SER A 326 1.27 -4.32 32.82
N ASP A 327 1.90 -5.47 32.58
CA ASP A 327 2.83 -6.18 33.46
C ASP A 327 4.32 -5.78 33.30
N LEU A 328 4.64 -4.91 32.33
CA LEU A 328 5.99 -4.39 32.12
C LEU A 328 6.22 -3.10 32.95
N HIS A 329 6.09 -3.23 34.25
CA HIS A 329 6.45 -2.22 35.23
C HIS A 329 7.53 -2.79 36.14
N PHE A 330 8.61 -2.03 36.34
CA PHE A 330 9.80 -2.46 37.06
C PHE A 330 10.22 -1.40 38.06
N ASP A 331 10.53 -1.84 39.26
CA ASP A 331 11.25 -1.09 40.27
C ASP A 331 12.64 -1.72 40.41
N THR A 332 13.71 -0.99 40.09
CA THR A 332 15.08 -1.52 40.18
C THR A 332 15.57 -1.72 41.62
N GLU A 333 14.83 -1.23 42.60
CA GLU A 333 15.11 -1.47 44.03
C GLU A 333 14.47 -2.78 44.53
N ASP A 334 13.49 -3.35 43.80
CA ASP A 334 12.95 -4.68 44.03
C ASP A 334 13.77 -5.74 43.27
N GLU A 335 14.29 -6.75 43.99
CA GLU A 335 15.17 -7.77 43.38
C GLU A 335 14.48 -8.61 42.30
N GLY A 336 13.19 -8.90 42.45
CA GLY A 336 12.40 -9.64 41.46
C GLY A 336 12.13 -8.83 40.18
N ASP A 337 11.84 -7.56 40.36
CA ASP A 337 11.64 -6.62 39.23
C ASP A 337 12.94 -6.32 38.52
N LEU A 338 14.04 -6.15 39.26
CA LEU A 338 15.38 -5.98 38.69
C LEU A 338 15.78 -7.17 37.83
N MET A 339 15.51 -8.41 38.27
CA MET A 339 15.76 -9.61 37.47
C MET A 339 14.93 -9.62 36.17
N ARG A 340 13.64 -9.26 36.23
CA ARG A 340 12.77 -9.16 35.04
C ARG A 340 13.22 -8.06 34.10
N PHE A 341 13.63 -6.93 34.66
CA PHE A 341 14.14 -5.80 33.84
C PHE A 341 15.48 -6.18 33.19
N ALA A 342 16.38 -6.84 33.93
CA ALA A 342 17.64 -7.38 33.39
C ALA A 342 17.40 -8.33 32.20
N ASP A 343 16.41 -9.22 32.32
CA ASP A 343 16.04 -10.12 31.22
C ASP A 343 15.59 -9.35 29.99
N ILE A 344 14.82 -8.27 30.14
CA ILE A 344 14.39 -7.42 29.02
C ILE A 344 15.57 -6.69 28.40
N VAL A 345 16.39 -6.02 29.20
CA VAL A 345 17.56 -5.25 28.75
C VAL A 345 18.55 -6.14 27.99
N ASN A 346 18.78 -7.38 28.50
CA ASN A 346 19.74 -8.32 27.91
C ASN A 346 19.20 -9.04 26.66
N ASN A 347 17.89 -9.30 26.59
CA ASN A 347 17.30 -10.21 25.62
C ASN A 347 16.31 -9.53 24.66
N THR A 348 15.95 -8.27 24.88
CA THR A 348 15.00 -7.53 24.03
C THR A 348 15.76 -6.51 23.20
N GLN A 349 15.46 -6.46 21.93
CA GLN A 349 15.98 -5.42 21.04
C GLN A 349 14.89 -4.40 20.71
N PRO A 350 14.97 -3.16 21.21
CA PRO A 350 13.90 -2.18 21.10
C PRO A 350 13.51 -1.83 19.65
N LEU A 351 14.44 -2.03 18.71
CA LEU A 351 14.25 -1.63 17.32
C LEU A 351 13.68 -2.73 16.41
N ASN A 352 13.53 -3.95 16.90
CA ASN A 352 13.05 -5.08 16.09
C ASN A 352 11.61 -5.53 16.37
N GLY A 353 10.88 -4.79 17.18
CA GLY A 353 9.50 -5.09 17.53
C GLY A 353 9.33 -6.01 18.75
N ASP A 354 10.41 -6.47 19.39
CA ASP A 354 10.34 -7.32 20.60
C ASP A 354 9.59 -6.63 21.75
N LEU A 355 9.61 -5.30 21.78
CA LEU A 355 8.84 -4.51 22.75
C LEU A 355 7.33 -4.66 22.58
N LEU A 356 6.84 -5.03 21.38
CA LEU A 356 5.41 -5.25 21.16
C LEU A 356 4.88 -6.46 21.92
N ARG A 357 5.71 -7.49 22.15
CA ARG A 357 5.36 -8.70 22.93
C ARG A 357 4.03 -9.33 22.52
N LEU A 358 3.83 -9.48 21.23
CA LEU A 358 2.62 -10.08 20.66
C LEU A 358 2.52 -11.55 21.05
N ARG A 359 1.36 -11.96 21.60
CA ARG A 359 1.02 -13.36 21.91
C ARG A 359 -0.10 -13.83 21.01
N ILE A 360 0.03 -15.03 20.47
CA ILE A 360 -1.01 -15.66 19.67
C ILE A 360 -2.20 -15.99 20.57
N ASP A 361 -3.38 -15.55 20.13
CA ASP A 361 -4.67 -15.92 20.72
C ASP A 361 -5.41 -16.88 19.79
N GLU A 362 -5.28 -18.17 20.05
CA GLU A 362 -5.96 -19.21 19.25
C GLU A 362 -7.49 -19.14 19.37
N GLN A 363 -8.02 -18.61 20.49
CA GLN A 363 -9.46 -18.50 20.72
C GLN A 363 -10.06 -17.31 19.97
N ALA A 364 -9.30 -16.26 19.74
CA ALA A 364 -9.70 -15.11 18.94
C ALA A 364 -9.73 -15.40 17.43
N ALA A 365 -9.08 -16.50 16.99
CA ALA A 365 -9.04 -16.87 15.58
C ALA A 365 -10.46 -17.18 15.04
N LYS A 366 -10.97 -16.32 14.15
CA LYS A 366 -12.29 -16.43 13.51
C LYS A 366 -12.23 -15.98 12.06
N ALA A 367 -13.26 -16.32 11.29
CA ALA A 367 -13.42 -15.74 9.96
C ALA A 367 -13.60 -14.23 10.10
N ARG A 368 -12.87 -13.47 9.29
CA ARG A 368 -12.91 -12.00 9.29
C ARG A 368 -13.17 -11.45 7.89
N THR A 369 -13.58 -10.21 7.80
CA THR A 369 -13.89 -9.55 6.53
C THR A 369 -13.09 -8.25 6.45
N THR A 370 -12.44 -8.03 5.31
CA THR A 370 -11.78 -6.76 4.99
C THR A 370 -12.42 -6.14 3.75
N SER A 371 -12.62 -4.84 3.76
CA SER A 371 -13.04 -4.09 2.58
C SER A 371 -11.85 -3.88 1.65
N LEU A 372 -12.13 -3.78 0.36
CA LEU A 372 -11.14 -3.30 -0.62
C LEU A 372 -10.96 -1.79 -0.51
N SER A 373 -9.83 -1.31 -0.98
CA SER A 373 -9.64 0.11 -1.25
C SER A 373 -10.47 0.50 -2.47
N SER A 374 -11.46 1.37 -2.27
CA SER A 374 -12.39 1.80 -3.33
C SER A 374 -12.01 3.16 -3.89
N SER A 375 -12.43 3.45 -5.13
CA SER A 375 -12.19 4.75 -5.74
C SER A 375 -13.47 5.35 -6.30
N ILE A 376 -13.59 6.67 -6.20
CA ILE A 376 -14.63 7.47 -6.86
C ILE A 376 -13.92 8.40 -7.83
N VAL A 377 -14.41 8.45 -9.06
CA VAL A 377 -13.89 9.37 -10.08
C VAL A 377 -15.02 10.19 -10.71
N ALA A 378 -14.72 11.44 -11.01
CA ALA A 378 -15.61 12.32 -11.79
C ALA A 378 -14.78 13.07 -12.84
N GLY A 379 -15.18 12.99 -14.10
CA GLY A 379 -14.45 13.53 -15.23
C GLY A 379 -15.30 14.44 -16.13
N VAL A 380 -14.63 15.45 -16.65
CA VAL A 380 -15.15 16.33 -17.70
C VAL A 380 -14.17 16.29 -18.85
N GLU A 381 -14.66 16.04 -20.06
CA GLU A 381 -13.88 16.01 -21.29
C GLU A 381 -14.48 16.93 -22.33
N TYR A 382 -13.63 17.69 -23.00
CA TYR A 382 -14.01 18.52 -24.15
C TYR A 382 -13.20 18.15 -25.39
N ALA A 383 -13.87 17.63 -26.42
CA ALA A 383 -13.28 17.27 -27.70
C ALA A 383 -13.18 18.48 -28.62
N VAL A 384 -12.00 18.67 -29.17
CA VAL A 384 -11.67 19.76 -30.09
C VAL A 384 -11.22 19.15 -31.44
N ASN A 385 -11.43 19.85 -32.53
CA ASN A 385 -10.91 19.48 -33.86
C ASN A 385 -11.25 18.02 -34.27
N HIS A 386 -12.56 17.73 -34.38
CA HIS A 386 -13.05 16.42 -34.81
C HIS A 386 -12.44 15.25 -34.00
N ASP A 387 -12.49 15.38 -32.69
CA ASP A 387 -12.01 14.37 -31.70
C ASP A 387 -10.49 14.06 -31.68
N LYS A 388 -9.69 14.80 -32.47
CA LYS A 388 -8.23 14.58 -32.50
C LYS A 388 -7.51 15.16 -31.31
N LEU A 389 -8.07 16.15 -30.66
CA LEU A 389 -7.55 16.78 -29.43
C LEU A 389 -8.65 16.79 -28.39
N ARG A 390 -8.36 16.33 -27.19
CA ARG A 390 -9.28 16.32 -26.05
C ARG A 390 -8.62 16.97 -24.84
N LEU A 391 -9.37 17.86 -24.21
CA LEU A 391 -9.00 18.48 -22.93
C LEU A 391 -9.83 17.82 -21.84
N GLY A 392 -9.19 17.38 -20.77
CA GLY A 392 -9.84 16.67 -19.68
C GLY A 392 -9.54 17.27 -18.31
N ALA A 393 -10.51 17.16 -17.41
CA ALA A 393 -10.34 17.39 -15.97
C ALA A 393 -10.93 16.19 -15.24
N LEU A 394 -10.17 15.61 -14.34
CA LEU A 394 -10.52 14.43 -13.56
C LEU A 394 -10.33 14.72 -12.08
N TYR A 395 -11.36 14.51 -11.27
CA TYR A 395 -11.27 14.35 -9.83
C TYR A 395 -11.25 12.86 -9.51
N SER A 396 -10.37 12.44 -8.62
CA SER A 396 -10.33 11.08 -8.07
C SER A 396 -10.19 11.11 -6.56
N HIS A 397 -11.02 10.32 -5.88
CA HIS A 397 -10.95 10.04 -4.46
C HIS A 397 -10.65 8.56 -4.29
N HIS A 398 -9.57 8.23 -3.62
CA HIS A 398 -9.18 6.86 -3.30
C HIS A 398 -9.31 6.64 -1.80
N ASN A 399 -10.17 5.72 -1.40
CA ASN A 399 -10.44 5.36 -0.02
C ASN A 399 -9.54 4.19 0.39
N ASP A 400 -8.37 4.50 0.94
CA ASP A 400 -7.45 3.51 1.50
C ASP A 400 -7.68 3.36 3.01
N PRO A 401 -7.54 2.15 3.59
CA PRO A 401 -7.75 1.89 5.02
C PRO A 401 -6.94 2.78 5.96
N VAL A 402 -5.73 3.16 5.56
CA VAL A 402 -4.82 3.99 6.38
C VAL A 402 -5.05 5.48 6.13
N LYS A 403 -5.21 5.89 4.88
CA LYS A 403 -5.37 7.30 4.51
C LYS A 403 -6.06 7.48 3.17
N ALA A 404 -7.26 8.05 3.18
CA ALA A 404 -7.93 8.48 1.95
C ALA A 404 -7.16 9.60 1.24
N GLN A 405 -7.24 9.63 -0.09
CA GLN A 405 -6.50 10.57 -0.94
C GLN A 405 -7.39 11.19 -2.01
N ASP A 406 -7.25 12.50 -2.17
CA ASP A 406 -7.93 13.29 -3.19
C ASP A 406 -6.92 13.80 -4.20
N GLU A 407 -7.27 13.73 -5.48
CA GLU A 407 -6.42 14.19 -6.56
C GLU A 407 -7.25 14.87 -7.66
N ILE A 408 -6.70 15.95 -8.21
CA ILE A 408 -7.26 16.66 -9.35
C ILE A 408 -6.23 16.65 -10.46
N THR A 409 -6.63 16.18 -11.64
CA THR A 409 -5.75 16.02 -12.81
C THR A 409 -6.37 16.70 -14.03
N PHE A 410 -5.63 17.59 -14.67
CA PHE A 410 -5.93 18.14 -15.98
C PHE A 410 -5.12 17.40 -17.03
N SER A 411 -5.70 17.14 -18.20
CA SER A 411 -5.01 16.42 -19.27
C SER A 411 -5.26 16.99 -20.65
N VAL A 412 -4.28 16.83 -21.52
CA VAL A 412 -4.34 17.07 -22.94
C VAL A 412 -4.07 15.74 -23.63
N ASN A 413 -5.01 15.29 -24.44
CA ASN A 413 -4.97 14.00 -25.12
C ASN A 413 -5.00 14.22 -26.63
N LEU A 414 -4.00 13.69 -27.33
CA LEU A 414 -3.91 13.68 -28.80
C LEU A 414 -4.27 12.29 -29.29
N HIS A 415 -5.27 12.22 -30.16
CA HIS A 415 -5.80 10.99 -30.77
C HIS A 415 -5.62 11.00 -32.30
N PRO A 416 -4.39 10.82 -32.83
CA PRO A 416 -4.15 10.88 -34.28
C PRO A 416 -4.85 9.75 -35.05
N SER A 417 -5.04 8.58 -34.42
CA SER A 417 -5.71 7.43 -34.99
C SER A 417 -6.25 6.49 -33.93
N SER A 418 -7.13 5.55 -34.27
CA SER A 418 -7.67 4.54 -33.36
C SER A 418 -6.63 3.56 -32.80
N LEU A 419 -5.37 3.67 -33.16
CA LEU A 419 -4.24 2.86 -32.68
C LEU A 419 -3.19 3.67 -31.92
N VAL A 420 -3.28 5.01 -31.97
CA VAL A 420 -2.28 5.89 -31.37
C VAL A 420 -2.96 6.96 -30.55
N ASP A 421 -2.61 7.00 -29.27
CA ASP A 421 -2.97 8.06 -28.34
C ASP A 421 -1.73 8.53 -27.59
N VAL A 422 -1.65 9.83 -27.36
CA VAL A 422 -0.65 10.46 -26.51
C VAL A 422 -1.37 11.37 -25.52
N ALA A 423 -1.06 11.21 -24.24
CA ALA A 423 -1.63 12.05 -23.20
C ALA A 423 -0.52 12.68 -22.35
N VAL A 424 -0.74 13.96 -22.02
CA VAL A 424 0.05 14.68 -21.00
C VAL A 424 -0.93 15.19 -19.96
N SER A 425 -0.59 15.03 -18.69
CA SER A 425 -1.42 15.47 -17.59
C SER A 425 -0.63 16.31 -16.59
N TYR A 426 -1.37 17.15 -15.86
CA TYR A 426 -0.87 17.93 -14.74
C TYR A 426 -1.84 17.80 -13.57
N SER A 427 -1.34 17.39 -12.41
CA SER A 427 -2.12 17.29 -11.18
C SER A 427 -1.62 18.32 -10.18
N PRO A 428 -2.37 19.41 -9.94
CA PRO A 428 -2.03 20.42 -8.94
C PRO A 428 -2.24 19.91 -7.51
N ILE A 429 -3.10 18.92 -7.34
CA ILE A 429 -3.40 18.28 -6.05
C ILE A 429 -3.16 16.78 -6.22
N CYS A 430 -2.17 16.27 -5.52
CA CYS A 430 -1.89 14.84 -5.36
C CYS A 430 -1.11 14.61 -4.05
N CYS A 431 -0.93 13.34 -3.66
CA CYS A 431 -0.29 12.97 -2.40
C CYS A 431 1.10 13.60 -2.20
N GLY A 432 1.89 13.72 -3.25
CA GLY A 432 3.25 14.29 -3.20
C GLY A 432 3.33 15.80 -3.47
N GLY A 433 2.19 16.47 -3.67
CA GLY A 433 2.12 17.89 -4.04
C GLY A 433 1.63 18.08 -5.47
N GLN A 434 2.50 18.45 -6.42
CA GLN A 434 2.17 18.58 -7.83
C GLN A 434 2.84 17.48 -8.64
N SER A 435 2.20 17.03 -9.72
CA SER A 435 2.78 16.04 -10.62
C SER A 435 2.46 16.30 -12.08
N VAL A 436 3.33 15.77 -12.95
CA VAL A 436 3.14 15.74 -14.42
C VAL A 436 3.12 14.27 -14.84
N GLY A 437 2.13 13.88 -15.63
CA GLY A 437 1.99 12.55 -16.19
C GLY A 437 2.15 12.54 -17.70
N VAL A 438 2.57 11.39 -18.23
CA VAL A 438 2.65 11.10 -19.66
C VAL A 438 2.17 9.68 -19.93
N ALA A 439 1.40 9.49 -20.97
CA ALA A 439 1.03 8.18 -21.46
C ALA A 439 1.07 8.12 -22.98
N LEU A 440 1.50 6.97 -23.49
CA LEU A 440 1.57 6.66 -24.92
C LEU A 440 0.91 5.31 -25.19
N LYS A 441 0.00 5.29 -26.14
CA LYS A 441 -0.53 4.08 -26.76
C LYS A 441 -0.11 4.07 -28.23
N ALA A 442 0.57 3.02 -28.67
CA ALA A 442 1.00 2.85 -30.06
C ALA A 442 0.80 1.40 -30.50
N GLY A 443 -0.24 1.15 -31.27
CA GLY A 443 -0.62 -0.20 -31.68
C GLY A 443 -0.86 -1.11 -30.46
N PRO A 444 -0.09 -2.20 -30.28
CA PRO A 444 -0.20 -3.09 -29.12
C PRO A 444 0.43 -2.54 -27.84
N LEU A 445 1.38 -1.61 -27.96
CA LEU A 445 2.16 -1.08 -26.84
C LEU A 445 1.42 0.02 -26.11
N PHE A 446 1.44 -0.03 -24.78
CA PHE A 446 1.05 1.04 -23.87
C PHE A 446 2.14 1.26 -22.82
N ILE A 447 2.46 2.50 -22.54
CA ILE A 447 3.32 2.91 -21.42
C ILE A 447 2.81 4.24 -20.88
N GLY A 448 2.80 4.36 -19.55
CA GLY A 448 2.38 5.60 -18.92
C GLY A 448 2.81 5.73 -17.47
N THR A 449 2.82 6.99 -17.02
CA THR A 449 3.04 7.39 -15.62
C THR A 449 2.25 8.66 -15.34
N ASP A 450 1.72 8.79 -14.11
CA ASP A 450 1.13 10.04 -13.60
C ASP A 450 2.18 10.96 -12.96
N TYR A 451 3.39 10.43 -12.73
CA TYR A 451 4.42 11.11 -11.97
C TYR A 451 5.76 11.06 -12.71
N ILE A 452 6.08 12.09 -13.49
CA ILE A 452 7.43 12.24 -14.03
C ILE A 452 8.34 12.64 -12.88
N TYR A 453 9.40 11.86 -12.68
CA TYR A 453 10.40 12.12 -11.67
C TYR A 453 11.07 13.49 -11.87
N THR A 454 10.97 14.36 -10.86
CA THR A 454 11.54 15.72 -10.88
C THR A 454 12.57 15.97 -9.77
N GLY A 455 12.96 14.95 -9.00
CA GLY A 455 13.88 15.13 -7.87
C GLY A 455 14.59 13.86 -7.42
N LYS A 456 15.56 14.00 -6.50
CA LYS A 456 16.38 12.87 -6.01
C LYS A 456 15.61 11.88 -5.14
N ASN A 457 14.51 12.31 -4.50
CA ASN A 457 13.74 11.50 -3.56
C ASN A 457 12.25 11.78 -3.75
N THR A 458 11.67 11.24 -4.82
CA THR A 458 10.25 11.41 -5.13
C THR A 458 9.37 10.67 -4.10
N LYS A 459 8.29 11.32 -3.69
CA LYS A 459 7.28 10.78 -2.76
C LYS A 459 6.14 10.05 -3.46
N CYS A 460 5.99 10.25 -4.75
CA CYS A 460 4.99 9.59 -5.57
C CYS A 460 5.63 9.11 -6.86
N CYS A 461 5.38 7.86 -7.21
CA CYS A 461 5.72 7.31 -8.50
C CYS A 461 4.71 6.24 -8.90
N ASN A 462 4.45 6.11 -10.17
CA ASN A 462 3.80 4.95 -10.76
C ASN A 462 4.36 4.70 -12.15
N ALA A 463 4.21 3.49 -12.61
CA ALA A 463 4.47 3.14 -13.99
C ALA A 463 3.48 2.03 -14.41
N LEU A 464 2.96 2.16 -15.60
CA LEU A 464 2.13 1.15 -16.23
C LEU A 464 2.72 0.81 -17.60
N PHE A 465 3.01 -0.45 -17.80
CA PHE A 465 3.41 -1.03 -19.09
C PHE A 465 2.38 -2.04 -19.53
N GLY A 466 2.02 -2.05 -20.80
CA GLY A 466 1.06 -3.00 -21.32
C GLY A 466 1.26 -3.39 -22.78
N LEU A 467 0.99 -4.66 -23.08
CA LEU A 467 0.94 -5.20 -24.42
C LEU A 467 -0.43 -5.82 -24.69
N SER A 468 -1.17 -5.24 -25.63
CA SER A 468 -2.51 -5.71 -26.01
C SER A 468 -2.69 -5.67 -27.52
N ILE A 469 -3.10 -6.79 -28.11
CA ILE A 469 -3.40 -6.87 -29.53
C ILE A 469 -4.77 -6.24 -29.76
N PRO A 470 -4.89 -5.14 -30.55
CA PRO A 470 -6.19 -4.56 -30.88
C PRO A 470 -6.97 -5.48 -31.82
N LEU A 471 -8.26 -5.68 -31.51
CA LEU A 471 -9.16 -6.54 -32.26
C LEU A 471 -10.21 -5.73 -33.03
N GLY A 472 -10.58 -6.21 -34.22
CA GLY A 472 -11.66 -5.64 -35.00
C GLY A 472 -11.38 -4.24 -35.59
N LYS A 473 -12.40 -3.65 -36.21
CA LYS A 473 -12.37 -2.26 -36.66
C LYS A 473 -12.75 -1.33 -35.51
N ALA A 474 -12.30 -0.09 -35.55
CA ALA A 474 -12.74 0.91 -34.59
C ALA A 474 -14.28 1.02 -34.60
N SER A 475 -14.89 1.03 -33.43
CA SER A 475 -16.29 1.44 -33.31
C SER A 475 -16.40 2.85 -33.89
N LYS A 476 -17.34 3.08 -34.81
CA LYS A 476 -17.55 4.44 -35.34
C LYS A 476 -18.07 5.28 -34.17
N SER A 477 -17.26 6.22 -33.72
CA SER A 477 -17.74 7.38 -32.98
C SER A 477 -18.67 8.15 -33.98
N ASN A 478 -19.98 8.02 -33.79
CA ASN A 478 -20.93 8.87 -34.53
C ASN A 478 -20.97 10.25 -33.88
#